data_746c76548c71848f2c13ab742e6f51d4
#
_entry.id   746c76548c71848f2c13ab742e6f51d4
#
_cell.length_a   1.000
_cell.length_b   1.000
_cell.length_c   1.000
_cell.angle_alpha   90.00
_cell.angle_beta   90.00
_cell.angle_gamma   90.00
#
_symmetry.space_group_name_H-M   'P 1'
#
loop_
_entity.id
_entity.type
_entity.pdbx_description
1 polymer ?
#
loop_
_entity_poly.entity_id
_entity_poly.type
_entity_poly.pdbx_seq_one_letter_code
_entity_poly.pdbx_strand_id
1 'polypeptide(L)'
;LQKNLEPDSPELNVQGFIAPTAWRNEFWPQAGGYPNHAMQHLVLSDQPLKEIWKTGIGRGTTKALPITAQPIVVDGMVFTLDTDASLSAFSAENGKRLWKTDVQNPNEDDPVISGGLAYSRGRLFVTNGFNELLNVDPRSGKIIWRAAIPAPSRAAPTVMDERVFVTTLDNRLIAMNASDGSILWEYSGIAEVAGLVGAASPAASRDVVIPVFSSGEIFALRLENGSTAWSDNLSSFNTMSGVSAISDIRGLPIVDKGLVIAISFGGRMVAIDERTGTRIWQREIGGSETPWVAGNHLFVISTDNELVALGRDNGVIRWVTQLPRYENEDSRSGAMQWTGPVLAGGRLIVASSTGVVAEVEPEQGNMIRQWKSGASSIRMAPVVAAGTLYILSEDGTLRAYK
;
A
#
# COMPACT_ATOMS: atom_id res chain seq x y z
N LEU A 1 3.93 -0.82 -29.54
CA LEU A 1 4.22 -2.18 -29.05
C LEU A 1 4.97 -2.01 -27.73
N GLN A 2 4.30 -2.29 -26.61
CA GLN A 2 4.92 -2.31 -25.31
C GLN A 2 5.87 -3.51 -25.27
N LYS A 3 7.12 -3.28 -24.94
CA LYS A 3 8.14 -4.33 -24.88
C LYS A 3 7.95 -5.04 -23.54
N ASN A 4 7.76 -6.36 -23.54
CA ASN A 4 7.77 -7.14 -22.30
C ASN A 4 9.11 -6.90 -21.58
N LEU A 5 9.04 -6.86 -20.25
CA LEU A 5 10.26 -6.79 -19.45
C LEU A 5 11.06 -8.08 -19.59
N GLU A 6 12.37 -7.95 -19.61
CA GLU A 6 13.30 -9.08 -19.70
C GLU A 6 14.36 -8.95 -18.62
N PRO A 7 14.86 -10.07 -18.08
CA PRO A 7 16.00 -10.06 -17.17
C PRO A 7 17.22 -9.39 -17.83
N ASP A 8 17.96 -8.62 -17.06
CA ASP A 8 19.26 -8.10 -17.47
C ASP A 8 20.28 -9.26 -17.64
N SER A 9 21.41 -8.98 -18.29
CA SER A 9 22.40 -10.04 -18.55
C SER A 9 22.89 -10.68 -17.25
N PRO A 10 23.17 -12.01 -17.25
CA PRO A 10 23.65 -12.73 -16.08
C PRO A 10 24.93 -12.15 -15.44
N GLU A 11 25.75 -11.48 -16.23
CA GLU A 11 26.98 -10.80 -15.77
C GLU A 11 26.70 -9.64 -14.80
N LEU A 12 25.54 -9.01 -14.92
CA LEU A 12 25.07 -7.97 -14.00
C LEU A 12 24.38 -8.55 -12.76
N ASN A 13 24.06 -9.85 -12.77
CA ASN A 13 23.29 -10.55 -11.73
C ASN A 13 24.17 -11.44 -10.85
N VAL A 14 25.31 -10.93 -10.39
CA VAL A 14 26.33 -11.70 -9.64
C VAL A 14 25.87 -12.12 -8.24
N GLN A 15 24.91 -11.42 -7.65
CA GLN A 15 24.39 -11.74 -6.31
C GLN A 15 22.98 -12.33 -6.39
N GLY A 16 22.83 -13.58 -5.98
CA GLY A 16 21.52 -14.20 -5.77
C GLY A 16 20.67 -13.45 -4.70
N PHE A 17 19.44 -13.87 -4.54
CA PHE A 17 18.58 -13.38 -3.48
C PHE A 17 19.14 -13.78 -2.12
N ILE A 18 19.36 -12.80 -1.27
CA ILE A 18 19.73 -13.01 0.12
C ILE A 18 18.48 -12.73 0.95
N ALA A 19 17.73 -13.78 1.23
CA ALA A 19 16.55 -13.68 2.07
C ALA A 19 16.95 -13.21 3.48
N PRO A 20 16.42 -12.10 3.97
CA PRO A 20 16.59 -11.76 5.37
C PRO A 20 15.91 -12.83 6.23
N THR A 21 16.41 -13.03 7.45
CA THR A 21 15.74 -13.91 8.41
C THR A 21 14.30 -13.47 8.58
N ALA A 22 13.36 -14.41 8.48
CA ALA A 22 11.95 -14.11 8.70
C ALA A 22 11.73 -13.61 10.14
N TRP A 23 11.07 -12.49 10.28
CA TRP A 23 10.74 -11.94 11.58
C TRP A 23 9.23 -11.97 11.81
N ARG A 24 8.84 -12.20 13.06
CA ARG A 24 7.45 -12.23 13.46
C ARG A 24 7.00 -10.80 13.78
N ASN A 25 6.28 -10.18 12.84
CA ASN A 25 5.62 -8.92 13.10
C ASN A 25 4.32 -9.19 13.86
N GLU A 26 4.23 -8.73 15.09
CA GLU A 26 2.98 -8.83 15.86
C GLU A 26 1.92 -7.84 15.35
N PHE A 27 2.35 -6.76 14.68
CA PHE A 27 1.50 -5.67 14.23
C PHE A 27 1.65 -5.38 12.73
N TRP A 28 0.56 -4.94 12.15
CA TRP A 28 0.48 -4.23 10.87
C TRP A 28 -0.25 -2.92 11.11
N PRO A 29 0.42 -1.90 11.69
CA PRO A 29 -0.25 -0.75 12.29
C PRO A 29 -0.73 0.31 11.31
N GLN A 30 -0.24 0.32 10.08
CA GLN A 30 -0.54 1.35 9.07
C GLN A 30 -0.61 0.72 7.68
N ALA A 31 -1.07 1.46 6.68
CA ALA A 31 -0.98 1.03 5.30
C ALA A 31 0.48 0.71 4.94
N GLY A 32 0.72 -0.43 4.28
CA GLY A 32 2.06 -0.89 3.98
C GLY A 32 2.87 -1.41 5.18
N GLY A 33 2.26 -1.50 6.39
CA GLY A 33 2.87 -2.04 7.60
C GLY A 33 3.37 -0.97 8.56
N TYR A 34 4.64 -0.61 8.53
CA TYR A 34 5.23 0.45 9.35
C TYR A 34 5.39 1.76 8.55
N PRO A 35 5.67 2.90 9.20
CA PRO A 35 5.73 4.20 8.52
C PRO A 35 6.69 4.27 7.33
N ASN A 36 7.73 3.45 7.30
CA ASN A 36 8.70 3.36 6.20
C ASN A 36 8.30 2.41 5.07
N HIS A 37 7.19 1.67 5.22
CA HIS A 37 6.65 0.67 4.29
C HIS A 37 7.60 -0.48 3.92
N ALA A 38 8.64 -0.73 4.73
CA ALA A 38 9.67 -1.73 4.49
C ALA A 38 9.51 -2.93 5.44
N MET A 39 8.68 -3.91 5.07
CA MET A 39 8.30 -5.03 5.94
C MET A 39 9.25 -6.23 5.83
N GLN A 40 10.13 -6.28 4.86
CA GLN A 40 11.15 -7.33 4.69
C GLN A 40 10.53 -8.74 4.52
N HIS A 41 11.02 -9.74 5.23
CA HIS A 41 10.55 -11.13 5.19
C HIS A 41 9.75 -11.46 6.46
N LEU A 42 8.47 -11.79 6.31
CA LEU A 42 7.55 -12.03 7.42
C LEU A 42 7.42 -13.52 7.74
N VAL A 43 7.20 -13.83 9.02
CA VAL A 43 6.87 -15.20 9.45
C VAL A 43 5.44 -15.54 9.04
N LEU A 44 5.30 -16.63 8.31
CA LEU A 44 4.04 -17.27 7.95
C LEU A 44 4.32 -18.77 7.79
N SER A 45 3.31 -19.65 7.95
CA SER A 45 3.47 -21.09 7.67
C SER A 45 3.91 -21.29 6.22
N ASP A 46 4.86 -22.19 5.99
CA ASP A 46 5.31 -22.65 4.65
C ASP A 46 4.35 -23.68 4.04
N GLN A 47 3.47 -24.25 4.88
CA GLN A 47 2.46 -25.21 4.47
C GLN A 47 1.29 -24.52 3.73
N PRO A 48 0.45 -25.29 3.00
CA PRO A 48 -0.78 -24.76 2.43
C PRO A 48 -1.65 -24.09 3.50
N LEU A 49 -1.94 -22.81 3.30
CA LEU A 49 -2.74 -22.03 4.25
C LEU A 49 -4.18 -22.50 4.26
N LYS A 50 -4.79 -22.51 5.44
CA LYS A 50 -6.20 -22.85 5.66
C LYS A 50 -6.95 -21.65 6.21
N GLU A 51 -8.16 -21.42 5.70
CA GLU A 51 -9.05 -20.42 6.31
C GLU A 51 -9.37 -20.83 7.74
N ILE A 52 -9.04 -19.96 8.70
CA ILE A 52 -9.33 -20.20 10.12
C ILE A 52 -10.61 -19.50 10.56
N TRP A 53 -10.95 -18.37 9.94
CA TRP A 53 -12.21 -17.67 10.08
C TRP A 53 -12.45 -16.67 8.94
N LYS A 54 -13.72 -16.27 8.79
CA LYS A 54 -14.16 -15.17 7.93
C LYS A 54 -15.25 -14.37 8.60
N THR A 55 -15.34 -13.08 8.26
CA THR A 55 -16.37 -12.17 8.81
C THR A 55 -16.69 -11.05 7.83
N GLY A 56 -17.93 -10.56 7.85
CA GLY A 56 -18.30 -9.36 7.10
C GLY A 56 -17.90 -8.09 7.85
N ILE A 57 -17.21 -7.18 7.18
CA ILE A 57 -16.81 -5.89 7.78
C ILE A 57 -17.95 -4.87 7.75
N GLY A 58 -18.88 -5.00 6.80
CA GLY A 58 -19.97 -4.09 6.52
C GLY A 58 -20.26 -4.05 5.03
N ARG A 59 -20.45 -2.86 4.46
CA ARG A 59 -20.71 -2.69 3.05
C ARG A 59 -19.44 -2.86 2.22
N GLY A 60 -19.53 -3.71 1.22
CA GLY A 60 -18.46 -3.93 0.24
C GLY A 60 -18.37 -2.82 -0.82
N THR A 61 -17.47 -3.04 -1.78
CA THR A 61 -17.30 -2.20 -2.97
C THR A 61 -18.60 -2.07 -3.75
N THR A 62 -18.91 -0.85 -4.16
CA THR A 62 -19.99 -0.54 -5.11
C THR A 62 -19.39 0.06 -6.38
N LYS A 63 -20.21 0.27 -7.42
CA LYS A 63 -19.74 0.91 -8.65
C LYS A 63 -19.13 2.31 -8.43
N ALA A 64 -19.63 3.04 -7.43
CA ALA A 64 -19.20 4.40 -7.14
C ALA A 64 -18.17 4.46 -5.98
N LEU A 65 -18.23 3.51 -5.07
CA LEU A 65 -17.46 3.52 -3.82
C LEU A 65 -16.67 2.21 -3.67
N PRO A 66 -15.41 2.16 -4.09
CA PRO A 66 -14.54 1.02 -3.82
C PRO A 66 -14.08 1.02 -2.35
N ILE A 67 -13.83 -0.17 -1.80
CA ILE A 67 -13.04 -0.30 -0.56
C ILE A 67 -11.59 0.07 -0.89
N THR A 68 -11.03 1.04 -0.19
CA THR A 68 -9.66 1.53 -0.36
C THR A 68 -8.80 1.35 0.88
N ALA A 69 -9.44 1.22 2.04
CA ALA A 69 -8.76 1.10 3.33
C ALA A 69 -8.19 -0.31 3.55
N GLN A 70 -6.86 -0.45 3.55
CA GLN A 70 -6.21 -1.69 3.95
C GLN A 70 -6.52 -1.98 5.44
N PRO A 71 -6.86 -3.22 5.81
CA PRO A 71 -6.99 -3.60 7.21
C PRO A 71 -5.67 -3.39 7.97
N ILE A 72 -5.76 -2.96 9.21
CA ILE A 72 -4.60 -2.91 10.13
C ILE A 72 -4.80 -3.91 11.27
N VAL A 73 -3.71 -4.45 11.78
CA VAL A 73 -3.71 -5.48 12.82
C VAL A 73 -2.83 -5.04 13.96
N VAL A 74 -3.41 -4.90 15.15
CA VAL A 74 -2.70 -4.41 16.34
C VAL A 74 -3.33 -5.00 17.61
N ASP A 75 -2.53 -5.38 18.58
CA ASP A 75 -2.97 -5.84 19.91
C ASP A 75 -4.06 -6.94 19.85
N GLY A 76 -3.95 -7.88 18.91
CA GLY A 76 -4.91 -8.96 18.73
C GLY A 76 -6.26 -8.51 18.14
N MET A 77 -6.34 -7.32 17.58
CA MET A 77 -7.50 -6.77 16.90
C MET A 77 -7.19 -6.47 15.42
N VAL A 78 -8.20 -6.65 14.57
CA VAL A 78 -8.18 -6.23 13.17
C VAL A 78 -9.16 -5.09 13.01
N PHE A 79 -8.69 -3.96 12.48
CA PHE A 79 -9.52 -2.79 12.21
C PHE A 79 -9.76 -2.67 10.73
N THR A 80 -11.00 -2.33 10.36
CA THR A 80 -11.44 -2.17 8.98
C THR A 80 -12.34 -0.94 8.84
N LEU A 81 -12.32 -0.35 7.66
CA LEU A 81 -13.21 0.75 7.28
C LEU A 81 -13.97 0.34 6.00
N ASP A 82 -15.29 0.31 6.06
CA ASP A 82 -16.13 -0.05 4.94
C ASP A 82 -16.54 1.17 4.09
N THR A 83 -17.30 0.93 3.01
CA THR A 83 -17.73 1.99 2.07
C THR A 83 -18.88 2.86 2.59
N ASP A 84 -19.48 2.52 3.72
CA ASP A 84 -20.45 3.35 4.45
C ASP A 84 -19.77 4.15 5.59
N ALA A 85 -18.44 4.33 5.55
CA ALA A 85 -17.67 4.94 6.60
C ALA A 85 -17.87 4.29 7.98
N SER A 86 -18.10 2.97 8.01
CA SER A 86 -18.19 2.22 9.26
C SER A 86 -16.84 1.64 9.65
N LEU A 87 -16.29 2.17 10.71
CA LEU A 87 -15.09 1.67 11.37
C LEU A 87 -15.45 0.50 12.30
N SER A 88 -14.81 -0.64 12.12
CA SER A 88 -15.06 -1.83 12.95
C SER A 88 -13.77 -2.44 13.46
N ALA A 89 -13.82 -2.99 14.67
CA ALA A 89 -12.77 -3.84 15.22
C ALA A 89 -13.25 -5.27 15.37
N PHE A 90 -12.37 -6.21 15.02
CA PHE A 90 -12.61 -7.65 15.12
C PHE A 90 -11.49 -8.31 15.93
N SER A 91 -11.81 -9.39 16.62
CA SER A 91 -10.80 -10.25 17.25
C SER A 91 -9.96 -10.91 16.14
N ALA A 92 -8.64 -10.76 16.19
CA ALA A 92 -7.72 -11.42 15.28
C ALA A 92 -7.72 -12.95 15.44
N GLU A 93 -8.12 -13.46 16.60
CA GLU A 93 -8.17 -14.88 16.91
C GLU A 93 -9.33 -15.61 16.19
N ASN A 94 -10.53 -14.98 16.16
CA ASN A 94 -11.74 -15.69 15.74
C ASN A 94 -12.68 -14.87 14.83
N GLY A 95 -12.31 -13.65 14.43
CA GLY A 95 -13.10 -12.79 13.56
C GLY A 95 -14.37 -12.20 14.18
N LYS A 96 -14.60 -12.39 15.49
CA LYS A 96 -15.76 -11.80 16.17
C LYS A 96 -15.64 -10.28 16.24
N ARG A 97 -16.69 -9.57 15.83
CA ARG A 97 -16.74 -8.11 15.95
C ARG A 97 -16.77 -7.69 17.40
N LEU A 98 -15.84 -6.82 17.78
CA LEU A 98 -15.71 -6.26 19.13
C LEU A 98 -16.54 -4.99 19.28
N TRP A 99 -16.46 -4.10 18.29
CA TRP A 99 -17.26 -2.88 18.20
C TRP A 99 -17.39 -2.39 16.75
N LYS A 100 -18.32 -1.46 16.54
CA LYS A 100 -18.56 -0.75 15.28
C LYS A 100 -18.88 0.70 15.60
N THR A 101 -18.28 1.64 14.85
CA THR A 101 -18.49 3.08 14.99
C THR A 101 -18.72 3.70 13.61
N ASP A 102 -19.72 4.54 13.50
CA ASP A 102 -19.92 5.39 12.33
C ASP A 102 -18.96 6.57 12.41
N VAL A 103 -18.09 6.69 11.39
CA VAL A 103 -17.11 7.78 11.27
C VAL A 103 -17.46 8.77 10.14
N GLN A 104 -18.67 8.67 9.57
CA GLN A 104 -19.19 9.64 8.61
C GLN A 104 -19.16 11.07 9.20
N ASN A 105 -18.97 12.07 8.34
CA ASN A 105 -19.15 13.45 8.78
C ASN A 105 -20.64 13.73 9.00
N PRO A 106 -21.06 14.13 10.21
CA PRO A 106 -22.49 14.32 10.53
C PRO A 106 -23.15 15.48 9.78
N ASN A 107 -22.38 16.30 9.08
CA ASN A 107 -22.87 17.43 8.27
C ASN A 107 -22.90 17.14 6.76
N GLU A 108 -22.55 15.92 6.35
CA GLU A 108 -22.43 15.52 4.95
C GLU A 108 -23.26 14.25 4.71
N ASP A 109 -24.21 14.33 3.79
CA ASP A 109 -25.11 13.21 3.45
C ASP A 109 -24.60 12.37 2.29
N ASP A 110 -23.74 12.91 1.43
CA ASP A 110 -23.23 12.22 0.26
C ASP A 110 -22.11 11.22 0.62
N PRO A 111 -22.22 9.98 0.13
CA PRO A 111 -21.19 8.99 0.38
C PRO A 111 -19.89 9.32 -0.39
N VAL A 112 -18.75 9.16 0.26
CA VAL A 112 -17.43 9.45 -0.30
C VAL A 112 -16.52 8.23 -0.22
N ILE A 113 -15.47 8.23 -1.06
CA ILE A 113 -14.44 7.19 -1.00
C ILE A 113 -13.60 7.44 0.25
N SER A 114 -13.58 6.48 1.16
CA SER A 114 -12.80 6.55 2.40
C SER A 114 -11.29 6.56 2.13
N GLY A 115 -10.52 7.12 3.05
CA GLY A 115 -9.06 7.07 3.04
C GLY A 115 -8.54 5.77 3.66
N GLY A 116 -8.26 5.76 4.95
CA GLY A 116 -7.75 4.57 5.62
C GLY A 116 -7.42 4.78 7.09
N LEU A 117 -6.62 3.87 7.61
CA LEU A 117 -6.37 3.69 9.03
C LEU A 117 -4.88 3.73 9.35
N ALA A 118 -4.54 4.29 10.50
CA ALA A 118 -3.22 4.14 11.11
C ALA A 118 -3.35 4.05 12.63
N TYR A 119 -2.53 3.20 13.24
CA TYR A 119 -2.44 3.07 14.68
C TYR A 119 -1.05 3.47 15.17
N SER A 120 -1.02 4.21 16.25
CA SER A 120 0.23 4.51 16.96
C SER A 120 -0.04 4.78 18.43
N ARG A 121 0.74 4.15 19.32
CA ARG A 121 0.77 4.42 20.74
C ARG A 121 -0.61 4.46 21.42
N GLY A 122 -1.47 3.48 21.13
CA GLY A 122 -2.81 3.37 21.73
C GLY A 122 -3.87 4.30 21.12
N ARG A 123 -3.59 4.91 19.94
CA ARG A 123 -4.51 5.80 19.21
C ARG A 123 -4.74 5.27 17.80
N LEU A 124 -5.99 5.29 17.36
CA LEU A 124 -6.38 4.92 16.01
C LEU A 124 -6.77 6.19 15.23
N PHE A 125 -6.08 6.46 14.15
CA PHE A 125 -6.33 7.60 13.28
C PHE A 125 -7.05 7.13 12.02
N VAL A 126 -8.03 7.92 11.57
CA VAL A 126 -8.91 7.59 10.43
C VAL A 126 -9.06 8.79 9.53
N THR A 127 -8.76 8.63 8.25
CA THR A 127 -9.23 9.52 7.20
C THR A 127 -10.48 8.92 6.60
N ASN A 128 -11.61 9.57 6.77
CA ASN A 128 -12.92 9.04 6.39
C ASN A 128 -13.36 9.40 4.96
N GLY A 129 -12.47 10.07 4.19
CA GLY A 129 -12.77 10.52 2.83
C GLY A 129 -13.42 11.91 2.76
N PHE A 130 -13.92 12.41 3.87
CA PHE A 130 -14.32 13.80 4.04
C PHE A 130 -13.10 14.66 4.40
N ASN A 131 -13.31 15.97 4.59
CA ASN A 131 -12.25 16.90 5.00
C ASN A 131 -11.92 16.76 6.48
N GLU A 132 -11.69 15.53 6.96
CA GLU A 132 -11.48 15.25 8.38
C GLU A 132 -10.43 14.18 8.63
N LEU A 133 -9.66 14.38 9.70
CA LEU A 133 -8.90 13.34 10.40
C LEU A 133 -9.55 13.10 11.76
N LEU A 134 -9.76 11.85 12.11
CA LEU A 134 -10.33 11.43 13.39
C LEU A 134 -9.28 10.69 14.22
N ASN A 135 -9.35 10.87 15.55
CA ASN A 135 -8.71 10.00 16.53
C ASN A 135 -9.79 9.20 17.26
N VAL A 136 -9.61 7.89 17.30
CA VAL A 136 -10.57 6.95 17.85
C VAL A 136 -9.86 6.09 18.89
N ASP A 137 -10.51 5.85 20.03
CA ASP A 137 -10.02 4.87 21.02
C ASP A 137 -10.13 3.45 20.44
N PRO A 138 -9.01 2.72 20.27
CA PRO A 138 -9.01 1.43 19.60
C PRO A 138 -9.74 0.32 20.37
N ARG A 139 -9.92 0.46 21.68
CA ARG A 139 -10.59 -0.54 22.51
C ARG A 139 -12.11 -0.40 22.52
N SER A 140 -12.60 0.83 22.47
CA SER A 140 -14.03 1.13 22.57
C SER A 140 -14.68 1.60 21.28
N GLY A 141 -13.89 2.05 20.30
CA GLY A 141 -14.38 2.69 19.08
C GLY A 141 -14.90 4.13 19.31
N LYS A 142 -14.71 4.70 20.50
CA LYS A 142 -15.16 6.07 20.80
C LYS A 142 -14.29 7.09 20.07
N ILE A 143 -14.91 8.00 19.35
CA ILE A 143 -14.23 9.15 18.73
C ILE A 143 -13.77 10.09 19.85
N ILE A 144 -12.46 10.33 19.92
CA ILE A 144 -11.84 11.21 20.92
C ILE A 144 -11.86 12.66 20.41
N TRP A 145 -11.47 12.86 19.14
CA TRP A 145 -11.56 14.16 18.46
C TRP A 145 -11.74 13.99 16.96
N ARG A 146 -12.28 15.02 16.33
CA ARG A 146 -12.34 15.24 14.87
C ARG A 146 -11.62 16.53 14.57
N ALA A 147 -10.76 16.54 13.56
CA ALA A 147 -10.05 17.73 13.13
C ALA A 147 -10.24 17.93 11.62
N ALA A 148 -10.61 19.15 11.24
CA ALA A 148 -10.76 19.50 9.84
C ALA A 148 -9.41 19.55 9.13
N ILE A 149 -9.39 19.06 7.88
CA ILE A 149 -8.26 19.20 6.95
C ILE A 149 -8.71 20.02 5.73
N PRO A 150 -7.76 20.70 5.03
CA PRO A 150 -8.12 21.65 3.96
C PRO A 150 -8.86 21.04 2.76
N ALA A 151 -8.64 19.76 2.47
CA ALA A 151 -9.25 19.03 1.36
C ALA A 151 -9.44 17.55 1.71
N PRO A 152 -10.32 16.80 0.98
CA PRO A 152 -10.54 15.38 1.22
C PRO A 152 -9.26 14.55 1.09
N SER A 153 -9.16 13.49 1.88
CA SER A 153 -8.09 12.50 1.79
C SER A 153 -8.66 11.14 1.43
N ARG A 154 -8.06 10.49 0.42
CA ARG A 154 -8.29 9.08 0.06
C ARG A 154 -7.08 8.20 0.38
N ALA A 155 -6.08 8.75 1.05
CA ALA A 155 -4.92 8.03 1.58
C ALA A 155 -5.15 7.67 3.04
N ALA A 156 -4.60 6.53 3.47
CA ALA A 156 -4.45 6.27 4.91
C ALA A 156 -3.47 7.28 5.51
N PRO A 157 -3.67 7.72 6.75
CA PRO A 157 -2.70 8.58 7.42
C PRO A 157 -1.44 7.77 7.74
N THR A 158 -0.29 8.45 7.81
CA THR A 158 0.95 7.89 8.33
C THR A 158 1.30 8.56 9.64
N VAL A 159 1.66 7.78 10.64
CA VAL A 159 1.94 8.32 11.98
C VAL A 159 3.38 8.04 12.38
N MET A 160 4.11 9.10 12.73
CA MET A 160 5.45 9.02 13.26
C MET A 160 5.72 10.14 14.28
N ASP A 161 6.33 9.81 15.40
CA ASP A 161 6.78 10.76 16.43
C ASP A 161 5.74 11.83 16.83
N GLU A 162 4.55 11.39 17.26
CA GLU A 162 3.42 12.25 17.65
C GLU A 162 2.91 13.17 16.53
N ARG A 163 3.26 12.89 15.28
CA ARG A 163 2.73 13.56 14.09
C ARG A 163 1.93 12.61 13.24
N VAL A 164 0.82 13.11 12.73
CA VAL A 164 -0.01 12.41 11.74
C VAL A 164 0.13 13.15 10.42
N PHE A 165 0.54 12.43 9.39
CA PHE A 165 0.70 12.96 8.04
C PHE A 165 -0.46 12.50 7.18
N VAL A 166 -1.14 13.45 6.55
CA VAL A 166 -2.30 13.21 5.69
C VAL A 166 -2.05 13.80 4.31
N THR A 167 -2.09 12.97 3.27
CA THR A 167 -2.05 13.44 1.87
C THR A 167 -3.48 13.71 1.41
N THR A 168 -3.74 14.88 0.83
CA THR A 168 -5.05 15.28 0.32
C THR A 168 -5.15 15.16 -1.20
N LEU A 169 -6.37 15.18 -1.74
CA LEU A 169 -6.64 15.03 -3.17
C LEU A 169 -6.11 16.18 -4.03
N ASP A 170 -5.88 17.34 -3.45
CA ASP A 170 -5.32 18.52 -4.11
C ASP A 170 -3.77 18.58 -3.99
N ASN A 171 -3.13 17.41 -3.78
CA ASN A 171 -1.69 17.26 -3.68
C ASN A 171 -1.04 18.10 -2.56
N ARG A 172 -1.66 18.08 -1.35
CA ARG A 172 -1.04 18.63 -0.15
C ARG A 172 -0.64 17.53 0.81
N LEU A 173 0.39 17.77 1.58
CA LEU A 173 0.71 17.03 2.78
C LEU A 173 0.45 17.90 4.00
N ILE A 174 -0.40 17.41 4.91
CA ILE A 174 -0.74 18.09 6.16
C ILE A 174 -0.09 17.29 7.30
N ALA A 175 0.73 17.94 8.11
CA ALA A 175 1.22 17.39 9.35
C ALA A 175 0.39 17.91 10.53
N MET A 176 -0.13 16.99 11.32
CA MET A 176 -1.03 17.30 12.43
C MET A 176 -0.48 16.70 13.73
N ASN A 177 -0.78 17.35 14.83
CA ASN A 177 -0.45 16.86 16.15
C ASN A 177 -1.35 15.66 16.51
N ALA A 178 -0.75 14.53 16.84
CA ALA A 178 -1.49 13.31 17.16
C ALA A 178 -2.33 13.41 18.44
N SER A 179 -2.06 14.36 19.36
CA SER A 179 -2.78 14.49 20.62
C SER A 179 -4.10 15.23 20.47
N ASP A 180 -4.16 16.26 19.64
CA ASP A 180 -5.31 17.19 19.55
C ASP A 180 -5.78 17.48 18.13
N GLY A 181 -5.07 16.97 17.10
CA GLY A 181 -5.42 17.18 15.70
C GLY A 181 -5.12 18.59 15.15
N SER A 182 -4.37 19.43 15.90
CA SER A 182 -3.97 20.74 15.40
C SER A 182 -2.99 20.63 14.24
N ILE A 183 -3.12 21.49 13.22
CA ILE A 183 -2.19 21.53 12.10
C ILE A 183 -0.85 22.11 12.58
N LEU A 184 0.23 21.39 12.36
CA LEU A 184 1.60 21.80 12.68
C LEU A 184 2.22 22.58 11.52
N TRP A 185 2.09 22.03 10.32
CA TRP A 185 2.54 22.60 9.06
C TRP A 185 1.83 21.93 7.88
N GLU A 186 1.89 22.56 6.72
CA GLU A 186 1.40 22.00 5.46
C GLU A 186 2.39 22.27 4.33
N TYR A 187 2.35 21.40 3.32
CA TYR A 187 3.12 21.52 2.08
C TYR A 187 2.19 21.29 0.90
N SER A 188 2.33 22.08 -0.16
CA SER A 188 1.52 21.96 -1.38
C SER A 188 2.41 21.60 -2.57
N GLY A 189 2.09 20.51 -3.25
CA GLY A 189 2.60 20.15 -4.56
C GLY A 189 1.79 20.80 -5.68
N ILE A 190 2.01 20.35 -6.91
CA ILE A 190 1.25 20.82 -8.08
C ILE A 190 -0.13 20.16 -8.07
N ALA A 191 -1.17 20.99 -8.08
CA ALA A 191 -2.54 20.50 -8.14
C ALA A 191 -2.85 19.89 -9.52
N GLU A 192 -3.41 18.69 -9.54
CA GLU A 192 -3.87 17.99 -10.74
C GLU A 192 -5.39 17.87 -10.76
N VAL A 193 -5.97 17.90 -11.97
CA VAL A 193 -7.43 17.84 -12.16
C VAL A 193 -7.94 16.39 -12.15
N ALA A 194 -7.07 15.42 -12.43
CA ALA A 194 -7.43 14.00 -12.52
C ALA A 194 -6.29 13.09 -12.02
N GLY A 195 -6.63 12.10 -11.22
CA GLY A 195 -5.75 11.07 -10.71
C GLY A 195 -6.44 9.70 -10.66
N LEU A 196 -5.70 8.65 -10.37
CA LEU A 196 -6.25 7.31 -10.12
C LEU A 196 -7.11 7.31 -8.85
N VAL A 197 -8.01 6.34 -8.73
CA VAL A 197 -8.80 6.15 -7.51
C VAL A 197 -7.88 5.71 -6.36
N GLY A 198 -7.94 6.43 -5.24
CA GLY A 198 -7.06 6.27 -4.10
C GLY A 198 -5.94 7.31 -4.13
N ALA A 199 -5.12 7.31 -3.10
CA ALA A 199 -3.91 8.14 -2.99
C ALA A 199 -2.86 7.36 -2.19
N ALA A 200 -1.58 7.60 -2.45
CA ALA A 200 -0.51 6.97 -1.69
C ALA A 200 -0.37 7.60 -0.30
N SER A 201 -0.33 6.77 0.73
CA SER A 201 0.10 7.20 2.05
C SER A 201 1.59 7.58 2.00
N PRO A 202 2.02 8.67 2.63
CA PRO A 202 3.42 9.05 2.62
C PRO A 202 4.25 8.07 3.47
N ALA A 203 5.47 7.76 3.05
CA ALA A 203 6.41 7.08 3.94
C ALA A 203 7.02 8.08 4.92
N ALA A 204 7.41 7.59 6.10
CA ALA A 204 8.16 8.40 7.06
C ALA A 204 9.36 7.64 7.62
N SER A 205 10.45 8.35 7.77
CA SER A 205 11.67 7.91 8.43
C SER A 205 11.97 8.83 9.61
N ARG A 206 13.13 8.66 10.26
CA ARG A 206 13.50 9.45 11.44
C ARG A 206 13.49 10.97 11.19
N ASP A 207 13.92 11.40 10.00
CA ASP A 207 14.19 12.83 9.73
C ASP A 207 13.23 13.44 8.70
N VAL A 208 12.64 12.60 7.84
CA VAL A 208 11.85 13.06 6.70
C VAL A 208 10.57 12.27 6.53
N VAL A 209 9.56 12.93 5.97
CA VAL A 209 8.36 12.32 5.40
C VAL A 209 8.43 12.44 3.88
N ILE A 210 8.04 11.36 3.19
CA ILE A 210 8.13 11.22 1.75
C ILE A 210 6.72 11.15 1.16
N PRO A 211 6.06 12.28 0.88
CA PRO A 211 4.85 12.28 0.08
C PRO A 211 5.16 12.03 -1.40
N VAL A 212 4.21 11.38 -2.06
CA VAL A 212 4.15 11.25 -3.52
C VAL A 212 2.79 11.73 -3.99
N PHE A 213 2.74 12.37 -5.15
CA PHE A 213 1.54 13.03 -5.63
C PHE A 213 1.09 12.51 -7.01
N SER A 214 -0.16 12.77 -7.35
CA SER A 214 -0.75 12.41 -8.64
C SER A 214 -0.07 13.12 -9.82
N SER A 215 0.60 14.25 -9.58
CA SER A 215 1.44 14.97 -10.54
C SER A 215 2.76 14.25 -10.90
N GLY A 216 3.05 13.12 -10.23
CA GLY A 216 4.33 12.41 -10.36
C GLY A 216 5.45 12.99 -9.50
N GLU A 217 5.17 14.02 -8.72
CA GLU A 217 6.15 14.61 -7.79
C GLU A 217 6.38 13.72 -6.59
N ILE A 218 7.62 13.71 -6.13
CA ILE A 218 8.07 13.11 -4.87
C ILE A 218 8.93 14.10 -4.11
N PHE A 219 8.71 14.23 -2.81
CA PHE A 219 9.45 15.12 -1.95
C PHE A 219 10.00 14.38 -0.74
N ALA A 220 11.11 14.87 -0.22
CA ALA A 220 11.51 14.63 1.17
C ALA A 220 11.32 15.94 1.95
N LEU A 221 10.41 15.90 2.90
CA LEU A 221 10.09 17.05 3.74
C LEU A 221 10.54 16.77 5.16
N ARG A 222 11.16 17.75 5.82
CA ARG A 222 11.57 17.62 7.23
C ARG A 222 10.36 17.38 8.12
N LEU A 223 10.39 16.34 8.95
CA LEU A 223 9.30 16.00 9.87
C LEU A 223 8.86 17.16 10.75
N GLU A 224 9.82 18.00 11.17
CA GLU A 224 9.59 19.04 12.17
C GLU A 224 8.79 20.23 11.63
N ASN A 225 9.02 20.65 10.38
CA ASN A 225 8.55 21.91 9.88
C ASN A 225 8.10 21.92 8.40
N GLY A 226 8.14 20.76 7.73
CA GLY A 226 7.72 20.63 6.33
C GLY A 226 8.69 21.25 5.30
N SER A 227 9.86 21.75 5.71
CA SER A 227 10.82 22.30 4.76
C SER A 227 11.36 21.22 3.83
N THR A 228 11.48 21.53 2.54
CA THR A 228 11.97 20.60 1.52
C THR A 228 13.45 20.30 1.71
N ALA A 229 13.81 19.04 1.93
CA ALA A 229 15.18 18.57 1.88
C ALA A 229 15.63 18.34 0.43
N TRP A 230 14.78 17.67 -0.36
CA TRP A 230 14.95 17.47 -1.79
C TRP A 230 13.60 17.16 -2.45
N SER A 231 13.58 17.22 -3.77
CA SER A 231 12.41 16.83 -4.60
C SER A 231 12.86 16.15 -5.88
N ASP A 232 11.99 15.31 -6.45
CA ASP A 232 12.16 14.66 -7.74
C ASP A 232 10.80 14.55 -8.43
N ASN A 233 10.79 14.17 -9.72
CA ASN A 233 9.56 13.99 -10.49
C ASN A 233 9.65 12.74 -11.37
N LEU A 234 8.66 11.87 -11.24
CA LEU A 234 8.55 10.61 -11.97
C LEU A 234 7.69 10.72 -13.23
N SER A 235 7.20 11.91 -13.60
CA SER A 235 6.45 12.09 -14.84
C SER A 235 7.31 11.72 -16.05
N SER A 236 6.72 11.04 -17.03
CA SER A 236 7.42 10.72 -18.28
C SER A 236 7.21 11.83 -19.31
N PHE A 237 8.28 12.28 -19.95
CA PHE A 237 8.21 13.28 -21.04
C PHE A 237 7.76 12.67 -22.38
N ASN A 238 7.57 11.35 -22.47
CA ASN A 238 7.16 10.67 -23.70
C ASN A 238 5.62 10.62 -23.82
N THR A 239 5.05 11.71 -24.33
CA THR A 239 3.60 11.92 -24.49
C THR A 239 2.97 11.24 -25.73
N MET A 240 3.56 10.18 -26.29
CA MET A 240 3.03 9.57 -27.53
C MET A 240 1.93 8.53 -27.35
N SER A 241 1.57 8.15 -26.14
CA SER A 241 0.39 7.30 -25.87
C SER A 241 -0.44 7.89 -24.73
N GLY A 242 -1.77 7.95 -24.90
CA GLY A 242 -2.68 8.56 -23.93
C GLY A 242 -2.65 7.93 -22.50
N VAL A 243 -2.11 6.72 -22.36
CA VAL A 243 -1.96 6.02 -21.06
C VAL A 243 -0.68 6.46 -20.33
N SER A 244 0.38 6.82 -21.07
CA SER A 244 1.64 7.34 -20.48
C SER A 244 1.54 8.79 -19.99
N ALA A 245 0.40 9.45 -20.21
CA ALA A 245 0.14 10.80 -19.71
C ALA A 245 -0.27 10.82 -18.22
N ILE A 246 -0.60 9.65 -17.63
CA ILE A 246 -0.96 9.55 -16.22
C ILE A 246 0.32 9.31 -15.42
N SER A 247 0.84 10.36 -14.80
CA SER A 247 2.06 10.32 -13.97
C SER A 247 1.81 9.88 -12.53
N ASP A 248 0.58 9.51 -12.21
CA ASP A 248 0.11 9.23 -10.85
C ASP A 248 0.98 8.16 -10.13
N ILE A 249 1.39 8.47 -8.93
CA ILE A 249 2.11 7.57 -8.03
C ILE A 249 1.11 7.07 -6.99
N ARG A 250 0.60 5.85 -7.18
CA ARG A 250 -0.37 5.23 -6.28
C ARG A 250 0.28 4.23 -5.32
N GLY A 251 1.30 3.51 -5.79
CA GLY A 251 2.10 2.64 -4.93
C GLY A 251 2.75 3.44 -3.82
N LEU A 252 2.72 2.90 -2.60
CA LEU A 252 3.32 3.57 -1.45
C LEU A 252 4.83 3.73 -1.67
N PRO A 253 5.43 4.89 -1.41
CA PRO A 253 6.89 5.02 -1.40
C PRO A 253 7.48 4.20 -0.26
N ILE A 254 8.68 3.68 -0.44
CA ILE A 254 9.36 2.87 0.56
C ILE A 254 10.64 3.58 0.98
N VAL A 255 10.93 3.58 2.28
CA VAL A 255 12.24 4.01 2.81
C VAL A 255 12.94 2.81 3.43
N ASP A 256 14.03 2.38 2.83
CA ASP A 256 14.83 1.25 3.33
C ASP A 256 16.32 1.49 3.18
N LYS A 257 17.05 1.42 4.29
CA LYS A 257 18.51 1.50 4.36
C LYS A 257 19.11 2.67 3.56
N GLY A 258 18.51 3.86 3.71
CA GLY A 258 18.95 5.08 3.07
C GLY A 258 18.54 5.27 1.61
N LEU A 259 17.66 4.40 1.10
CA LEU A 259 17.04 4.54 -0.21
C LEU A 259 15.55 4.85 -0.08
N VAL A 260 15.08 5.76 -0.91
CA VAL A 260 13.66 6.00 -1.18
C VAL A 260 13.33 5.36 -2.53
N ILE A 261 12.34 4.46 -2.53
CA ILE A 261 11.92 3.73 -3.71
C ILE A 261 10.49 4.13 -4.06
N ALA A 262 10.25 4.49 -5.30
CA ALA A 262 8.93 4.85 -5.79
C ALA A 262 8.69 4.35 -7.21
N ILE A 263 7.42 4.07 -7.53
CA ILE A 263 6.98 3.61 -8.84
C ILE A 263 5.77 4.43 -9.29
N SER A 264 5.79 4.93 -10.53
CA SER A 264 4.65 5.62 -11.13
C SER A 264 3.89 4.70 -12.08
N PHE A 265 2.59 4.93 -12.19
CA PHE A 265 1.75 4.26 -13.20
C PHE A 265 2.25 4.56 -14.62
N GLY A 266 2.75 5.76 -14.85
CA GLY A 266 3.25 6.25 -16.13
C GLY A 266 4.52 5.58 -16.66
N GLY A 267 5.08 4.57 -15.95
CA GLY A 267 6.16 3.75 -16.48
C GLY A 267 7.55 4.04 -15.92
N ARG A 268 7.65 4.67 -14.76
CA ARG A 268 8.97 4.94 -14.14
C ARG A 268 9.06 4.42 -12.72
N MET A 269 10.13 3.70 -12.43
CA MET A 269 10.53 3.29 -11.11
C MET A 269 11.92 3.84 -10.78
N VAL A 270 12.11 4.35 -9.57
CA VAL A 270 13.37 4.97 -9.12
C VAL A 270 13.79 4.48 -7.74
N ALA A 271 15.09 4.48 -7.49
CA ALA A 271 15.66 4.53 -6.15
C ALA A 271 16.48 5.82 -6.00
N ILE A 272 16.22 6.53 -4.93
CA ILE A 272 16.79 7.85 -4.63
C ILE A 272 17.51 7.73 -3.29
N ASP A 273 18.70 8.32 -3.18
CA ASP A 273 19.38 8.46 -1.88
C ASP A 273 18.53 9.34 -0.96
N GLU A 274 18.12 8.78 0.18
CA GLU A 274 17.21 9.43 1.13
C GLU A 274 17.70 10.78 1.62
N ARG A 275 19.01 10.93 1.80
CA ARG A 275 19.64 12.14 2.37
C ARG A 275 19.85 13.23 1.33
N THR A 276 20.26 12.86 0.10
CA THR A 276 20.72 13.82 -0.91
C THR A 276 19.70 14.09 -2.01
N GLY A 277 18.73 13.20 -2.21
CA GLY A 277 17.80 13.26 -3.34
C GLY A 277 18.40 12.83 -4.67
N THR A 278 19.62 12.28 -4.67
CA THR A 278 20.27 11.81 -5.88
C THR A 278 19.67 10.48 -6.33
N ARG A 279 19.24 10.37 -7.58
CA ARG A 279 18.82 9.08 -8.14
C ARG A 279 20.01 8.14 -8.21
N ILE A 280 19.89 6.99 -7.54
CA ILE A 280 20.88 5.91 -7.59
C ILE A 280 20.66 5.07 -8.85
N TRP A 281 19.41 4.77 -9.17
CA TRP A 281 19.02 4.11 -10.41
C TRP A 281 17.58 4.48 -10.80
N GLN A 282 17.26 4.25 -12.06
CA GLN A 282 15.89 4.29 -12.59
C GLN A 282 15.65 3.17 -13.59
N ARG A 283 14.38 2.73 -13.70
CA ARG A 283 13.91 1.74 -14.66
C ARG A 283 12.61 2.18 -15.32
N GLU A 284 12.42 1.75 -16.56
CA GLU A 284 11.16 1.94 -17.29
C GLU A 284 10.19 0.81 -16.91
N ILE A 285 9.67 0.86 -15.71
CA ILE A 285 8.70 -0.08 -15.16
C ILE A 285 7.56 0.74 -14.57
N GLY A 286 6.35 0.54 -15.11
CA GLY A 286 5.12 1.13 -14.56
C GLY A 286 4.42 0.19 -13.61
N GLY A 287 3.81 0.74 -12.56
CA GLY A 287 3.03 -0.02 -11.61
C GLY A 287 2.17 0.86 -10.71
N SER A 288 1.11 0.30 -10.17
CA SER A 288 0.23 0.95 -9.20
C SER A 288 0.28 0.31 -7.81
N GLU A 289 0.92 -0.85 -7.71
CA GLU A 289 1.09 -1.57 -6.46
C GLU A 289 2.36 -1.11 -5.73
N THR A 290 2.35 -1.24 -4.41
CA THR A 290 3.52 -0.92 -3.59
C THR A 290 4.63 -1.95 -3.84
N PRO A 291 5.84 -1.55 -4.23
CA PRO A 291 6.96 -2.47 -4.32
C PRO A 291 7.24 -3.12 -2.96
N TRP A 292 7.74 -4.34 -2.97
CA TRP A 292 8.12 -5.03 -1.73
C TRP A 292 9.64 -5.15 -1.62
N VAL A 293 10.22 -4.59 -0.56
CA VAL A 293 11.65 -4.70 -0.31
C VAL A 293 11.95 -5.85 0.64
N ALA A 294 12.94 -6.68 0.29
CA ALA A 294 13.46 -7.72 1.18
C ALA A 294 14.95 -7.98 0.90
N GLY A 295 15.77 -7.81 1.93
CA GLY A 295 17.21 -7.99 1.81
C GLY A 295 17.84 -7.08 0.76
N ASN A 296 18.40 -7.68 -0.30
CA ASN A 296 19.02 -6.98 -1.42
C ASN A 296 18.14 -6.92 -2.68
N HIS A 297 16.84 -7.28 -2.56
CA HIS A 297 15.90 -7.32 -3.67
C HIS A 297 14.69 -6.43 -3.46
N LEU A 298 14.08 -6.08 -4.58
CA LEU A 298 12.76 -5.49 -4.71
C LEU A 298 11.89 -6.41 -5.56
N PHE A 299 10.62 -6.51 -5.21
CA PHE A 299 9.61 -7.23 -5.97
C PHE A 299 8.47 -6.28 -6.32
N VAL A 300 8.08 -6.23 -7.57
CA VAL A 300 7.02 -5.32 -8.03
C VAL A 300 6.09 -6.02 -9.01
N ILE A 301 4.83 -5.59 -9.07
CA ILE A 301 3.87 -5.99 -10.11
C ILE A 301 3.79 -4.85 -11.12
N SER A 302 4.13 -5.14 -12.38
CA SER A 302 4.04 -4.17 -13.47
C SER A 302 2.60 -3.97 -13.92
N THR A 303 2.34 -2.87 -14.66
CA THR A 303 1.05 -2.61 -15.32
C THR A 303 0.64 -3.70 -16.30
N ASP A 304 1.56 -4.54 -16.74
CA ASP A 304 1.33 -5.67 -17.64
C ASP A 304 1.14 -7.02 -16.92
N ASN A 305 0.87 -6.99 -15.60
CA ASN A 305 0.76 -8.17 -14.76
C ASN A 305 2.03 -9.04 -14.73
N GLU A 306 3.19 -8.43 -14.78
CA GLU A 306 4.46 -9.11 -14.59
C GLU A 306 4.93 -8.93 -13.15
N LEU A 307 5.24 -10.02 -12.48
CA LEU A 307 5.96 -9.98 -11.20
C LEU A 307 7.46 -9.95 -11.51
N VAL A 308 8.12 -8.90 -11.06
CA VAL A 308 9.51 -8.60 -11.39
C VAL A 308 10.35 -8.53 -10.13
N ALA A 309 11.49 -9.19 -10.13
CA ALA A 309 12.51 -9.00 -9.10
C ALA A 309 13.65 -8.14 -9.60
N LEU A 310 14.04 -7.16 -8.78
CA LEU A 310 15.15 -6.26 -9.06
C LEU A 310 16.16 -6.27 -7.92
N GLY A 311 17.41 -5.97 -8.23
CA GLY A 311 18.39 -5.61 -7.22
C GLY A 311 18.03 -4.28 -6.59
N ARG A 312 17.94 -4.22 -5.25
CA ARG A 312 17.56 -3.00 -4.52
C ARG A 312 18.53 -1.85 -4.78
N ASP A 313 19.82 -2.13 -4.78
CA ASP A 313 20.87 -1.10 -4.82
C ASP A 313 21.25 -0.66 -6.24
N ASN A 314 20.89 -1.44 -7.27
CA ASN A 314 21.30 -1.19 -8.66
C ASN A 314 20.17 -1.26 -9.69
N GLY A 315 18.96 -1.68 -9.27
CA GLY A 315 17.80 -1.80 -10.16
C GLY A 315 17.95 -2.89 -11.25
N VAL A 316 18.94 -3.78 -11.19
CA VAL A 316 19.14 -4.86 -12.16
C VAL A 316 17.96 -5.82 -12.10
N ILE A 317 17.26 -6.04 -13.23
CA ILE A 317 16.16 -6.99 -13.35
C ILE A 317 16.74 -8.41 -13.30
N ARG A 318 16.36 -9.18 -12.31
CA ARG A 318 16.87 -10.53 -12.06
C ARG A 318 16.04 -11.60 -12.72
N TRP A 319 14.73 -11.48 -12.59
CA TRP A 319 13.77 -12.35 -13.25
C TRP A 319 12.44 -11.60 -13.45
N VAL A 320 11.68 -12.10 -14.41
CA VAL A 320 10.34 -11.62 -14.75
C VAL A 320 9.43 -12.84 -14.87
N THR A 321 8.32 -12.83 -14.13
CA THR A 321 7.31 -13.89 -14.20
C THR A 321 5.99 -13.30 -14.65
N GLN A 322 5.47 -13.75 -15.81
CA GLN A 322 4.17 -13.34 -16.27
C GLN A 322 3.09 -13.97 -15.39
N LEU A 323 2.34 -13.16 -14.68
CA LEU A 323 1.12 -13.58 -14.01
C LEU A 323 -0.02 -13.68 -15.03
N PRO A 324 -1.01 -14.56 -14.82
CA PRO A 324 -2.18 -14.65 -15.71
C PRO A 324 -2.85 -13.29 -15.93
N ARG A 325 -3.11 -12.97 -17.20
CA ARG A 325 -3.80 -11.71 -17.59
C ARG A 325 -5.31 -11.88 -17.65
N TYR A 326 -5.76 -13.13 -17.89
CA TYR A 326 -7.15 -13.48 -18.04
C TYR A 326 -7.47 -14.76 -17.27
N GLU A 327 -8.73 -14.94 -16.85
CA GLU A 327 -9.21 -16.21 -16.32
C GLU A 327 -9.19 -17.30 -17.40
N ASN A 328 -9.45 -16.91 -18.65
CA ASN A 328 -9.32 -17.75 -19.82
C ASN A 328 -8.41 -17.04 -20.82
N GLU A 329 -7.16 -17.50 -20.90
CA GLU A 329 -6.13 -16.91 -21.78
C GLU A 329 -6.44 -17.11 -23.28
N ASP A 330 -7.07 -18.24 -23.65
CA ASP A 330 -7.40 -18.55 -25.05
C ASP A 330 -8.45 -17.59 -25.62
N SER A 331 -9.50 -17.30 -24.84
CA SER A 331 -10.58 -16.37 -25.24
C SER A 331 -10.32 -14.93 -24.80
N ARG A 332 -9.23 -14.66 -24.04
CA ARG A 332 -8.92 -13.37 -23.40
C ARG A 332 -10.10 -12.78 -22.63
N SER A 333 -10.83 -13.64 -21.92
CA SER A 333 -11.98 -13.24 -21.10
C SER A 333 -11.67 -13.31 -19.61
N GLY A 334 -12.35 -12.46 -18.81
CA GLY A 334 -12.10 -12.36 -17.38
C GLY A 334 -10.75 -11.70 -17.09
N ALA A 335 -10.59 -10.42 -17.47
CA ALA A 335 -9.35 -9.68 -17.23
C ALA A 335 -8.99 -9.68 -15.73
N MET A 336 -7.77 -10.10 -15.41
CA MET A 336 -7.25 -10.19 -14.05
C MET A 336 -6.35 -9.00 -13.74
N GLN A 337 -6.48 -8.51 -12.53
CA GLN A 337 -5.53 -7.56 -11.92
C GLN A 337 -4.94 -8.22 -10.68
N TRP A 338 -3.66 -8.02 -10.45
CA TRP A 338 -2.94 -8.59 -9.32
C TRP A 338 -2.53 -7.50 -8.34
N THR A 339 -2.55 -7.83 -7.06
CA THR A 339 -2.16 -6.95 -5.96
C THR A 339 -1.16 -7.64 -5.02
N GLY A 340 -0.33 -6.85 -4.37
CA GLY A 340 0.85 -7.29 -3.63
C GLY A 340 2.13 -6.80 -4.30
N PRO A 341 3.25 -7.55 -4.23
CA PRO A 341 3.47 -8.80 -3.50
C PRO A 341 3.70 -8.60 -2.01
N VAL A 342 3.63 -9.67 -1.25
CA VAL A 342 4.04 -9.74 0.17
C VAL A 342 4.98 -10.93 0.33
N LEU A 343 6.20 -10.74 0.86
CA LEU A 343 7.12 -11.84 1.16
C LEU A 343 6.86 -12.38 2.57
N ALA A 344 6.31 -13.58 2.65
CA ALA A 344 6.03 -14.24 3.93
C ALA A 344 6.18 -15.76 3.83
N GLY A 345 6.76 -16.39 4.86
CA GLY A 345 6.97 -17.84 4.88
C GLY A 345 7.82 -18.34 3.71
N GLY A 346 8.83 -17.57 3.30
CA GLY A 346 9.76 -17.94 2.22
C GLY A 346 9.22 -17.79 0.81
N ARG A 347 8.06 -17.16 0.60
CA ARG A 347 7.44 -16.99 -0.72
C ARG A 347 6.77 -15.64 -0.90
N LEU A 348 6.71 -15.19 -2.14
CA LEU A 348 5.93 -14.03 -2.54
C LEU A 348 4.47 -14.44 -2.71
N ILE A 349 3.58 -13.71 -2.06
CA ILE A 349 2.13 -13.91 -2.12
C ILE A 349 1.53 -12.75 -2.89
N VAL A 350 0.81 -13.06 -3.96
CA VAL A 350 0.04 -12.09 -4.76
C VAL A 350 -1.41 -12.56 -4.85
N ALA A 351 -2.33 -11.63 -4.87
CA ALA A 351 -3.75 -11.92 -4.94
C ALA A 351 -4.39 -11.25 -6.16
N SER A 352 -5.47 -11.83 -6.69
CA SER A 352 -6.07 -11.33 -7.91
C SER A 352 -7.50 -10.82 -7.74
N SER A 353 -7.93 -10.00 -8.68
CA SER A 353 -9.31 -9.51 -8.81
C SER A 353 -10.35 -10.62 -9.10
N THR A 354 -9.93 -11.88 -9.22
CA THR A 354 -10.80 -13.06 -9.40
C THR A 354 -10.75 -14.00 -8.20
N GLY A 355 -10.16 -13.56 -7.08
CA GLY A 355 -10.07 -14.32 -5.84
C GLY A 355 -9.00 -15.43 -5.84
N VAL A 356 -8.17 -15.50 -6.88
CA VAL A 356 -7.01 -16.41 -6.94
C VAL A 356 -5.86 -15.79 -6.16
N VAL A 357 -5.19 -16.60 -5.35
CA VAL A 357 -3.91 -16.27 -4.70
C VAL A 357 -2.83 -17.11 -5.35
N ALA A 358 -1.72 -16.49 -5.73
CA ALA A 358 -0.55 -17.16 -6.27
C ALA A 358 0.63 -17.00 -5.32
N GLU A 359 1.42 -18.06 -5.19
CA GLU A 359 2.62 -18.12 -4.38
C GLU A 359 3.81 -18.38 -5.31
N VAL A 360 4.81 -17.51 -5.23
CA VAL A 360 5.95 -17.49 -6.16
C VAL A 360 7.25 -17.52 -5.36
N GLU A 361 8.19 -18.31 -5.84
CA GLU A 361 9.54 -18.41 -5.27
C GLU A 361 10.30 -17.08 -5.49
N PRO A 362 10.92 -16.51 -4.45
CA PRO A 362 11.56 -15.21 -4.57
C PRO A 362 12.90 -15.21 -5.31
N GLU A 363 13.58 -16.38 -5.43
CA GLU A 363 14.91 -16.46 -6.03
C GLU A 363 14.89 -16.44 -7.56
N GLN A 364 13.97 -17.20 -8.16
CA GLN A 364 13.89 -17.40 -9.62
C GLN A 364 12.53 -17.02 -10.22
N GLY A 365 11.54 -16.68 -9.38
CA GLY A 365 10.21 -16.32 -9.84
C GLY A 365 9.34 -17.50 -10.27
N ASN A 366 9.70 -18.73 -9.90
CA ASN A 366 8.91 -19.91 -10.24
C ASN A 366 7.58 -19.94 -9.48
N MET A 367 6.51 -20.26 -10.18
CA MET A 367 5.20 -20.46 -9.55
C MET A 367 5.23 -21.69 -8.66
N ILE A 368 5.02 -21.51 -7.34
CA ILE A 368 4.95 -22.63 -6.38
C ILE A 368 3.57 -23.26 -6.45
N ARG A 369 2.52 -22.45 -6.32
CA ARG A 369 1.12 -22.91 -6.38
C ARG A 369 0.15 -21.73 -6.58
N GLN A 370 -1.06 -22.09 -6.97
CA GLN A 370 -2.22 -21.19 -6.98
C GLN A 370 -3.37 -21.85 -6.24
N TRP A 371 -4.17 -21.04 -5.55
CA TRP A 371 -5.35 -21.51 -4.85
C TRP A 371 -6.46 -20.45 -4.84
N LYS A 372 -7.71 -20.91 -4.71
CA LYS A 372 -8.86 -20.01 -4.58
C LYS A 372 -9.06 -19.65 -3.12
N SER A 373 -9.05 -18.36 -2.81
CA SER A 373 -9.25 -17.85 -1.45
C SER A 373 -10.70 -17.93 -0.97
N GLY A 374 -11.64 -18.25 -1.85
CA GLY A 374 -13.09 -18.14 -1.54
C GLY A 374 -13.59 -16.69 -1.56
N ALA A 375 -12.74 -15.72 -1.88
CA ALA A 375 -13.11 -14.34 -2.16
C ALA A 375 -13.61 -14.21 -3.61
N SER A 376 -14.53 -13.29 -3.85
CA SER A 376 -15.04 -12.99 -5.20
C SER A 376 -14.06 -12.12 -5.99
N SER A 377 -13.42 -11.16 -5.31
CA SER A 377 -12.47 -10.22 -5.88
C SER A 377 -11.56 -9.65 -4.79
N ILE A 378 -10.26 -9.54 -5.08
CA ILE A 378 -9.27 -8.98 -4.16
C ILE A 378 -8.54 -7.87 -4.91
N ARG A 379 -8.55 -6.65 -4.38
CA ARG A 379 -7.87 -5.48 -4.97
C ARG A 379 -6.94 -4.76 -4.00
N MET A 380 -6.79 -5.27 -2.81
CA MET A 380 -5.83 -4.78 -1.84
C MET A 380 -4.80 -5.85 -1.51
N ALA A 381 -3.56 -5.43 -1.37
CA ALA A 381 -2.48 -6.32 -0.96
C ALA A 381 -2.83 -7.04 0.35
N PRO A 382 -2.59 -8.35 0.44
CA PRO A 382 -2.79 -9.09 1.67
C PRO A 382 -1.97 -8.50 2.83
N VAL A 383 -2.48 -8.65 4.05
CA VAL A 383 -1.81 -8.25 5.29
C VAL A 383 -1.31 -9.49 6.02
N VAL A 384 -0.08 -9.45 6.52
CA VAL A 384 0.47 -10.54 7.35
C VAL A 384 0.83 -9.98 8.71
N ALA A 385 0.24 -10.53 9.76
CA ALA A 385 0.59 -10.16 11.15
C ALA A 385 0.43 -11.37 12.07
N ALA A 386 1.29 -11.49 13.07
CA ALA A 386 1.31 -12.58 14.05
C ALA A 386 1.25 -13.99 13.42
N GLY A 387 1.86 -14.17 12.24
CA GLY A 387 1.86 -15.43 11.50
C GLY A 387 0.51 -15.80 10.88
N THR A 388 -0.34 -14.83 10.62
CA THR A 388 -1.65 -14.98 9.97
C THR A 388 -1.73 -14.09 8.75
N LEU A 389 -2.22 -14.63 7.63
CA LEU A 389 -2.52 -13.90 6.41
C LEU A 389 -3.98 -13.43 6.44
N TYR A 390 -4.20 -12.13 6.24
CA TYR A 390 -5.52 -11.52 6.14
C TYR A 390 -5.77 -11.05 4.71
N ILE A 391 -6.94 -11.39 4.18
CA ILE A 391 -7.41 -10.97 2.86
C ILE A 391 -8.76 -10.28 3.02
N LEU A 392 -8.86 -9.04 2.58
CA LEU A 392 -10.11 -8.32 2.47
C LEU A 392 -10.56 -8.31 1.01
N SER A 393 -11.74 -8.85 0.76
CA SER A 393 -12.36 -8.88 -0.57
C SER A 393 -13.32 -7.72 -0.81
N GLU A 394 -13.55 -7.41 -2.07
CA GLU A 394 -14.42 -6.29 -2.48
C GLU A 394 -15.88 -6.44 -2.02
N ASP A 395 -16.33 -7.65 -1.75
CA ASP A 395 -17.66 -7.91 -1.16
C ASP A 395 -17.78 -7.55 0.33
N GLY A 396 -16.72 -7.00 0.92
CA GLY A 396 -16.68 -6.65 2.34
C GLY A 396 -16.45 -7.85 3.25
N THR A 397 -15.88 -8.95 2.75
CA THR A 397 -15.53 -10.10 3.58
C THR A 397 -14.04 -10.10 3.91
N LEU A 398 -13.73 -10.09 5.20
CA LEU A 398 -12.38 -10.28 5.73
C LEU A 398 -12.18 -11.76 6.05
N ARG A 399 -11.08 -12.34 5.56
CA ARG A 399 -10.70 -13.74 5.80
C ARG A 399 -9.32 -13.81 6.42
N ALA A 400 -9.12 -14.76 7.33
CA ALA A 400 -7.83 -15.06 7.94
C ALA A 400 -7.41 -16.49 7.64
N TYR A 401 -6.12 -16.67 7.34
CA TYR A 401 -5.51 -17.95 6.96
C TYR A 401 -4.26 -18.22 7.81
N LYS A 402 -4.09 -19.51 8.15
CA LYS A 402 -2.92 -19.98 8.89
C LYS A 402 -2.38 -21.30 8.38
#